data_9cb0146147a850e62657d5c6692d310c
#
_entry.id   9cb0146147a850e62657d5c6692d310c
#
_cell.length_a   1.000
_cell.length_b   1.000
_cell.length_c   1.000
_cell.angle_alpha   90.00
_cell.angle_beta   90.00
_cell.angle_gamma   90.00
#
_symmetry.space_group_name_H-M   'P 1'
#
loop_
_entity.id
_entity.type
_entity.pdbx_description
1 polymer ?
#
loop_
_entity_poly.entity_id
_entity_poly.type
_entity_poly.pdbx_seq_one_letter_code
_entity_poly.pdbx_strand_id
1 'polypeptide(L)'
;MTSAANADMSPADHGEHGPAGLPRPVAWVRWVGWAMTHRAFTRHHLASYLRMARASARYPSLRFEGPCFIGPDVRFEVREGYGRLVVGAYTHFGAHSRVRAHEGTLRIGAKSVIGIRNTINCWIDISIGQACLFGDDVYVCDFDHVTAAVDVPIKDQGIVKSPVRIGDDVWLGTKVVVTRGADIGAHSVVAAAAVARGEYPPRSMVAGIPGKVVKKRT
;
A
#
# COMPACT_ATOMS: atom_id res chain seq x y z
N MET A 1 36.19 -22.60 17.02
CA MET A 1 35.78 -22.11 18.32
C MET A 1 35.60 -20.59 18.16
N THR A 2 34.48 -20.03 18.10
CA THR A 2 33.35 -19.94 18.99
C THR A 2 32.09 -19.59 18.22
N SER A 3 31.04 -20.30 18.53
CA SER A 3 29.63 -20.06 18.15
C SER A 3 29.15 -18.70 18.64
N ALA A 4 28.44 -17.95 17.81
CA ALA A 4 27.67 -16.83 18.25
C ALA A 4 26.21 -17.05 17.82
N ALA A 5 25.36 -17.04 18.81
CA ALA A 5 24.00 -17.46 18.91
C ALA A 5 23.03 -16.77 17.95
N ASN A 6 22.14 -17.57 17.38
CA ASN A 6 20.82 -17.16 16.91
C ASN A 6 20.03 -16.58 18.09
N ALA A 7 19.73 -15.30 18.07
CA ALA A 7 18.74 -14.70 18.93
C ALA A 7 17.36 -14.89 18.28
N ASP A 8 16.61 -15.82 18.83
CA ASP A 8 15.19 -16.01 18.66
C ASP A 8 14.45 -14.72 19.05
N MET A 9 13.95 -13.97 18.07
CA MET A 9 13.02 -12.87 18.32
C MET A 9 11.60 -13.38 18.07
N SER A 10 10.98 -13.79 19.17
CA SER A 10 9.54 -13.97 19.32
C SER A 10 8.78 -12.76 18.76
N PRO A 11 7.67 -12.93 18.01
CA PRO A 11 6.89 -11.81 17.52
C PRO A 11 6.21 -11.12 18.70
N ALA A 12 6.64 -9.91 19.00
CA ALA A 12 5.97 -9.04 19.96
C ALA A 12 4.55 -8.74 19.48
N ASP A 13 3.62 -9.02 20.35
CA ASP A 13 2.19 -8.71 20.30
C ASP A 13 1.99 -7.19 20.09
N HIS A 14 1.77 -6.79 18.83
CA HIS A 14 1.36 -5.44 18.52
C HIS A 14 -0.15 -5.37 18.60
N GLY A 15 -0.61 -4.86 19.76
CA GLY A 15 -2.00 -4.63 20.11
C GLY A 15 -2.83 -4.07 18.95
N GLU A 16 -3.97 -4.70 18.75
CA GLU A 16 -5.03 -4.28 17.85
C GLU A 16 -5.58 -2.91 18.28
N HIS A 17 -5.11 -1.83 17.66
CA HIS A 17 -5.75 -0.53 17.69
C HIS A 17 -5.96 0.02 16.28
N GLY A 18 -6.84 -0.65 15.53
CA GLY A 18 -7.57 -0.03 14.42
C GLY A 18 -8.94 0.39 14.91
N PRO A 19 -9.54 1.50 14.44
CA PRO A 19 -10.92 1.82 14.77
C PRO A 19 -11.80 0.64 14.37
N ALA A 20 -12.63 0.17 15.32
CA ALA A 20 -13.49 -0.98 15.15
C ALA A 20 -14.29 -0.86 13.85
N GLY A 21 -13.98 -1.72 12.89
CA GLY A 21 -14.68 -1.76 11.62
C GLY A 21 -16.15 -2.02 11.84
N LEU A 22 -17.03 -1.19 11.26
CA LEU A 22 -18.47 -1.41 11.30
C LEU A 22 -18.78 -2.85 10.85
N PRO A 23 -19.73 -3.54 11.49
CA PRO A 23 -20.11 -4.90 11.10
C PRO A 23 -20.49 -4.93 9.61
N ARG A 24 -20.03 -5.96 8.91
CA ARG A 24 -20.17 -6.13 7.44
C ARG A 24 -21.56 -5.75 6.87
N PRO A 25 -22.71 -6.15 7.49
CA PRO A 25 -24.03 -5.79 6.96
C PRO A 25 -24.29 -4.27 6.99
N VAL A 26 -23.81 -3.55 8.00
CA VAL A 26 -24.01 -2.09 8.13
C VAL A 26 -23.22 -1.32 7.05
N ALA A 27 -22.04 -1.77 6.69
CA ALA A 27 -21.24 -1.15 5.63
C ALA A 27 -21.92 -1.27 4.27
N TRP A 28 -22.55 -2.39 3.96
CA TRP A 28 -23.26 -2.61 2.70
C TRP A 28 -24.58 -1.82 2.60
N VAL A 29 -25.35 -1.73 3.70
CA VAL A 29 -26.57 -0.92 3.71
C VAL A 29 -26.25 0.56 3.51
N ARG A 30 -25.24 1.07 4.19
CA ARG A 30 -24.78 2.46 3.99
C ARG A 30 -24.27 2.71 2.57
N TRP A 31 -23.62 1.70 1.97
CA TRP A 31 -23.17 1.78 0.59
C TRP A 31 -24.34 1.86 -0.40
N VAL A 32 -25.41 1.08 -0.24
CA VAL A 32 -26.58 1.17 -1.12
C VAL A 32 -27.19 2.56 -1.07
N GLY A 33 -27.38 3.15 0.13
CA GLY A 33 -27.86 4.52 0.28
C GLY A 33 -26.93 5.54 -0.42
N TRP A 34 -25.62 5.42 -0.20
CA TRP A 34 -24.62 6.25 -0.87
C TRP A 34 -24.65 6.08 -2.40
N ALA A 35 -24.72 4.84 -2.88
CA ALA A 35 -24.74 4.53 -4.30
C ALA A 35 -25.99 5.08 -5.01
N MET A 36 -27.14 5.09 -4.34
CA MET A 36 -28.37 5.70 -4.85
C MET A 36 -28.25 7.22 -4.94
N THR A 37 -27.75 7.88 -3.89
CA THR A 37 -27.59 9.35 -3.86
C THR A 37 -26.54 9.84 -4.88
N HIS A 38 -25.48 9.05 -5.12
CA HIS A 38 -24.38 9.41 -6.02
C HIS A 38 -24.49 8.78 -7.42
N ARG A 39 -25.64 8.16 -7.75
CA ARG A 39 -25.88 7.49 -9.03
C ARG A 39 -24.78 6.48 -9.40
N ALA A 40 -24.25 5.78 -8.40
CA ALA A 40 -23.12 4.85 -8.54
C ALA A 40 -23.52 3.48 -9.16
N PHE A 41 -24.57 3.45 -9.99
CA PHE A 41 -25.02 2.29 -10.76
C PHE A 41 -24.77 2.44 -12.28
N THR A 42 -23.84 3.34 -12.63
CA THR A 42 -23.43 3.43 -14.04
C THR A 42 -22.68 2.15 -14.47
N ARG A 43 -22.62 1.92 -15.78
CA ARG A 43 -21.84 0.79 -16.33
C ARG A 43 -20.38 0.74 -15.83
N HIS A 44 -19.76 1.91 -15.56
CA HIS A 44 -18.42 1.99 -15.02
C HIS A 44 -18.35 1.47 -13.58
N HIS A 45 -19.29 1.82 -12.73
CA HIS A 45 -19.37 1.33 -11.35
C HIS A 45 -19.66 -0.17 -11.32
N LEU A 46 -20.62 -0.66 -12.14
CA LEU A 46 -20.94 -2.07 -12.25
C LEU A 46 -19.72 -2.90 -12.71
N ALA A 47 -18.97 -2.40 -13.69
CA ALA A 47 -17.72 -3.04 -14.12
C ALA A 47 -16.66 -3.07 -13.00
N SER A 48 -16.55 -1.99 -12.20
CA SER A 48 -15.67 -1.92 -11.04
C SER A 48 -16.06 -2.97 -9.97
N TYR A 49 -17.34 -3.07 -9.62
CA TYR A 49 -17.82 -4.06 -8.66
C TYR A 49 -17.58 -5.49 -9.14
N LEU A 50 -17.73 -5.75 -10.44
CA LEU A 50 -17.42 -7.05 -11.02
C LEU A 50 -15.92 -7.37 -10.92
N ARG A 51 -15.03 -6.38 -11.16
CA ARG A 51 -13.57 -6.57 -10.96
C ARG A 51 -13.24 -6.87 -9.50
N MET A 52 -13.86 -6.15 -8.56
CA MET A 52 -13.70 -6.39 -7.13
C MET A 52 -14.14 -7.81 -6.75
N ALA A 53 -15.32 -8.25 -7.20
CA ALA A 53 -15.84 -9.58 -6.94
C ALA A 53 -14.92 -10.68 -7.51
N ARG A 54 -14.43 -10.50 -8.75
CA ARG A 54 -13.48 -11.43 -9.36
C ARG A 54 -12.16 -11.51 -8.60
N ALA A 55 -11.63 -10.37 -8.15
CA ALA A 55 -10.41 -10.33 -7.36
C ALA A 55 -10.58 -11.07 -6.02
N SER A 56 -11.71 -10.84 -5.31
CA SER A 56 -12.04 -11.53 -4.05
C SER A 56 -12.22 -13.04 -4.24
N ALA A 57 -12.83 -13.45 -5.36
CA ALA A 57 -13.01 -14.87 -5.66
C ALA A 57 -11.68 -15.56 -6.04
N ARG A 58 -10.77 -14.82 -6.68
CA ARG A 58 -9.46 -15.33 -7.12
C ARG A 58 -8.46 -15.46 -5.98
N TYR A 59 -8.52 -14.54 -5.00
CA TYR A 59 -7.55 -14.45 -3.90
C TYR A 59 -8.27 -14.41 -2.55
N PRO A 60 -8.45 -15.55 -1.85
CA PRO A 60 -9.06 -15.61 -0.52
C PRO A 60 -8.37 -14.73 0.53
N SER A 61 -7.05 -14.53 0.39
CA SER A 61 -6.24 -13.66 1.26
C SER A 61 -6.34 -12.16 0.91
N LEU A 62 -7.12 -11.79 -0.12
CA LEU A 62 -7.49 -10.40 -0.43
C LEU A 62 -8.83 -10.07 0.23
N ARG A 63 -8.81 -9.10 1.13
CA ARG A 63 -10.01 -8.62 1.83
C ARG A 63 -10.29 -7.17 1.48
N PHE A 64 -11.47 -6.89 0.95
CA PHE A 64 -12.03 -5.54 0.88
C PHE A 64 -12.94 -5.31 2.10
N GLU A 65 -12.73 -4.23 2.84
CA GLU A 65 -13.52 -3.89 4.02
C GLU A 65 -14.83 -3.16 3.69
N GLY A 66 -15.04 -2.87 2.41
CA GLY A 66 -16.24 -2.27 1.86
C GLY A 66 -16.13 -2.07 0.36
N PRO A 67 -17.06 -1.33 -0.25
CA PRO A 67 -17.01 -1.06 -1.67
C PRO A 67 -15.78 -0.24 -2.03
N CYS A 68 -15.09 -0.66 -3.09
CA CYS A 68 -13.94 0.01 -3.67
C CYS A 68 -14.16 0.25 -5.16
N PHE A 69 -13.43 1.21 -5.72
CA PHE A 69 -13.48 1.51 -7.16
C PHE A 69 -12.24 0.95 -7.83
N ILE A 70 -12.44 -0.07 -8.67
CA ILE A 70 -11.36 -0.75 -9.36
C ILE A 70 -11.39 -0.37 -10.84
N GLY A 71 -10.39 0.38 -11.28
CA GLY A 71 -10.21 0.79 -12.66
C GLY A 71 -9.95 -0.39 -13.62
N PRO A 72 -9.97 -0.15 -14.93
CA PRO A 72 -9.61 -1.19 -15.90
C PRO A 72 -8.16 -1.63 -15.72
N ASP A 73 -7.89 -2.91 -16.02
CA ASP A 73 -6.56 -3.55 -15.96
C ASP A 73 -5.81 -3.42 -14.62
N VAL A 74 -6.51 -3.11 -13.53
CA VAL A 74 -5.94 -3.22 -12.18
C VAL A 74 -5.72 -4.69 -11.86
N ARG A 75 -4.50 -5.01 -11.43
CA ARG A 75 -4.10 -6.37 -11.07
C ARG A 75 -3.75 -6.47 -9.60
N PHE A 76 -4.46 -7.35 -8.91
CA PHE A 76 -4.10 -7.79 -7.56
C PHE A 76 -3.39 -9.14 -7.69
N GLU A 77 -2.25 -9.29 -7.05
CA GLU A 77 -1.45 -10.52 -7.03
C GLU A 77 -1.13 -10.84 -5.57
N VAL A 78 -1.79 -11.82 -4.99
CA VAL A 78 -1.57 -12.26 -3.61
C VAL A 78 -1.06 -13.69 -3.64
N ARG A 79 0.09 -13.92 -3.01
CA ARG A 79 0.63 -15.28 -2.88
C ARG A 79 -0.12 -16.00 -1.78
N GLU A 80 -1.03 -16.89 -2.16
CA GLU A 80 -1.87 -17.63 -1.23
C GLU A 80 -1.04 -18.44 -0.23
N GLY A 81 -1.48 -18.45 1.02
CA GLY A 81 -0.77 -19.09 2.13
C GLY A 81 0.38 -18.27 2.73
N TYR A 82 0.82 -17.19 2.07
CA TYR A 82 1.94 -16.36 2.52
C TYR A 82 1.58 -14.87 2.60
N GLY A 83 1.01 -14.32 1.52
CA GLY A 83 0.67 -12.91 1.44
C GLY A 83 -0.75 -12.62 1.92
N ARG A 84 -0.97 -11.40 2.42
CA ARG A 84 -2.28 -10.87 2.78
C ARG A 84 -2.43 -9.46 2.24
N LEU A 85 -3.57 -9.15 1.65
CA LEU A 85 -3.91 -7.81 1.18
C LEU A 85 -5.23 -7.35 1.82
N VAL A 86 -5.20 -6.24 2.53
CA VAL A 86 -6.38 -5.62 3.14
C VAL A 86 -6.59 -4.24 2.55
N VAL A 87 -7.78 -3.98 2.03
CA VAL A 87 -8.12 -2.72 1.38
C VAL A 87 -9.33 -2.11 2.08
N GLY A 88 -9.15 -0.93 2.64
CA GLY A 88 -10.18 -0.16 3.31
C GLY A 88 -11.28 0.30 2.35
N ALA A 89 -12.46 0.54 2.89
CA ALA A 89 -13.64 0.94 2.13
C ALA A 89 -13.42 2.25 1.36
N TYR A 90 -14.09 2.38 0.21
CA TYR A 90 -14.06 3.56 -0.66
C TYR A 90 -12.68 3.91 -1.24
N THR A 91 -11.75 2.97 -1.22
CA THR A 91 -10.46 3.12 -1.90
C THR A 91 -10.66 3.05 -3.41
N HIS A 92 -9.96 3.93 -4.12
CA HIS A 92 -9.99 4.00 -5.59
C HIS A 92 -8.66 3.52 -6.15
N PHE A 93 -8.70 2.64 -7.14
CA PHE A 93 -7.53 2.23 -7.91
C PHE A 93 -7.68 2.67 -9.36
N GLY A 94 -6.81 3.54 -9.81
CA GLY A 94 -6.69 3.97 -11.20
C GLY A 94 -6.24 2.83 -12.12
N ALA A 95 -6.54 2.99 -13.40
CA ALA A 95 -6.27 1.99 -14.43
C ALA A 95 -4.80 1.53 -14.44
N HIS A 96 -4.58 0.26 -14.85
CA HIS A 96 -3.27 -0.35 -15.06
C HIS A 96 -2.38 -0.46 -13.80
N SER A 97 -2.93 -0.21 -12.61
CA SER A 97 -2.18 -0.33 -11.36
C SER A 97 -1.97 -1.79 -10.95
N ARG A 98 -0.83 -2.08 -10.32
CA ARG A 98 -0.46 -3.41 -9.83
C ARG A 98 -0.22 -3.38 -8.33
N VAL A 99 -0.89 -4.28 -7.61
CA VAL A 99 -0.83 -4.36 -6.14
C VAL A 99 -0.48 -5.80 -5.78
N ARG A 100 0.71 -5.99 -5.21
CA ARG A 100 1.27 -7.31 -4.93
C ARG A 100 1.55 -7.50 -3.46
N ALA A 101 1.17 -8.66 -2.93
CA ALA A 101 1.54 -9.11 -1.59
C ALA A 101 2.16 -10.52 -1.70
N HIS A 102 3.50 -10.59 -1.55
CA HIS A 102 4.26 -11.83 -1.72
C HIS A 102 4.24 -12.71 -0.47
N GLU A 103 4.76 -12.21 0.68
CA GLU A 103 4.92 -13.04 1.88
C GLU A 103 4.33 -12.39 3.14
N GLY A 104 4.07 -11.13 3.14
CA GLY A 104 3.62 -10.41 4.33
C GLY A 104 2.26 -9.77 4.16
N THR A 105 2.07 -8.65 4.82
CA THR A 105 0.78 -7.96 4.81
C THR A 105 0.89 -6.58 4.18
N LEU A 106 0.11 -6.36 3.13
CA LEU A 106 -0.13 -5.03 2.58
C LEU A 106 -1.49 -4.52 3.07
N ARG A 107 -1.49 -3.37 3.73
CA ARG A 107 -2.71 -2.67 4.17
C ARG A 107 -2.82 -1.33 3.46
N ILE A 108 -4.00 -1.04 2.93
CA ILE A 108 -4.34 0.25 2.32
C ILE A 108 -5.57 0.78 3.03
N GLY A 109 -5.44 1.94 3.67
CA GLY A 109 -6.49 2.57 4.45
C GLY A 109 -7.65 3.07 3.59
N ALA A 110 -8.79 3.27 4.23
CA ALA A 110 -10.04 3.68 3.59
C ALA A 110 -9.93 5.05 2.91
N LYS A 111 -10.75 5.26 1.87
CA LYS A 111 -10.87 6.54 1.12
C LYS A 111 -9.56 6.98 0.45
N SER A 112 -8.57 6.11 0.30
CA SER A 112 -7.34 6.43 -0.41
C SER A 112 -7.55 6.36 -1.92
N VAL A 113 -6.90 7.25 -2.65
CA VAL A 113 -6.95 7.33 -4.12
C VAL A 113 -5.58 6.96 -4.67
N ILE A 114 -5.52 5.85 -5.36
CA ILE A 114 -4.33 5.37 -6.07
C ILE A 114 -4.51 5.73 -7.54
N GLY A 115 -3.67 6.60 -8.08
CA GLY A 115 -3.70 7.05 -9.48
C GLY A 115 -3.50 5.92 -10.49
N ILE A 116 -3.22 6.25 -11.73
CA ILE A 116 -3.02 5.25 -12.78
C ILE A 116 -1.58 4.73 -12.82
N ARG A 117 -1.38 3.50 -13.30
CA ARG A 117 -0.08 2.84 -13.47
C ARG A 117 0.80 2.74 -12.21
N ASN A 118 0.18 2.80 -11.04
CA ASN A 118 0.91 2.62 -9.78
C ASN A 118 1.33 1.17 -9.57
N THR A 119 2.48 0.97 -8.94
CA THR A 119 2.94 -0.36 -8.52
C THR A 119 3.24 -0.34 -7.02
N ILE A 120 2.53 -1.17 -6.27
CA ILE A 120 2.78 -1.42 -4.85
C ILE A 120 3.24 -2.86 -4.71
N ASN A 121 4.46 -3.07 -4.26
CA ASN A 121 5.12 -4.38 -4.26
C ASN A 121 5.57 -4.71 -2.84
N CYS A 122 4.72 -5.42 -2.11
CA CYS A 122 4.94 -5.80 -0.72
C CYS A 122 5.54 -7.19 -0.60
N TRP A 123 6.68 -7.28 0.08
CA TRP A 123 7.28 -8.56 0.44
C TRP A 123 6.97 -8.93 1.89
N ILE A 124 7.19 -8.03 2.85
CA ILE A 124 6.96 -8.31 4.28
C ILE A 124 5.87 -7.47 4.92
N ASP A 125 5.91 -6.15 4.79
CA ASP A 125 4.91 -5.30 5.45
C ASP A 125 4.90 -3.87 4.87
N ILE A 126 3.81 -3.53 4.20
CA ILE A 126 3.53 -2.16 3.76
C ILE A 126 2.21 -1.71 4.38
N SER A 127 2.24 -0.59 5.09
CA SER A 127 1.05 0.05 5.64
C SER A 127 0.86 1.43 5.02
N ILE A 128 -0.28 1.64 4.38
CA ILE A 128 -0.71 2.92 3.81
C ILE A 128 -1.95 3.36 4.58
N GLY A 129 -1.91 4.56 5.14
CA GLY A 129 -2.98 5.15 5.91
C GLY A 129 -4.24 5.44 5.10
N GLN A 130 -5.22 6.01 5.76
CA GLN A 130 -6.48 6.44 5.13
C GLN A 130 -6.34 7.79 4.44
N ALA A 131 -7.25 8.07 3.49
CA ALA A 131 -7.35 9.34 2.76
C ALA A 131 -6.05 9.76 2.04
N CYS A 132 -5.17 8.81 1.72
CA CYS A 132 -3.97 9.08 0.96
C CYS A 132 -4.28 9.36 -0.51
N LEU A 133 -3.47 10.21 -1.14
CA LEU A 133 -3.56 10.52 -2.56
C LEU A 133 -2.25 10.16 -3.26
N PHE A 134 -2.29 9.19 -4.15
CA PHE A 134 -1.16 8.80 -4.99
C PHE A 134 -1.39 9.34 -6.40
N GLY A 135 -0.44 10.11 -6.89
CA GLY A 135 -0.37 10.49 -8.30
C GLY A 135 -0.18 9.27 -9.21
N ASP A 136 0.08 9.54 -10.47
CA ASP A 136 0.32 8.49 -11.46
C ASP A 136 1.76 7.97 -11.38
N ASP A 137 1.97 6.71 -11.81
CA ASP A 137 3.29 6.10 -11.92
C ASP A 137 4.09 6.04 -10.61
N VAL A 138 3.41 6.01 -9.45
CA VAL A 138 4.07 5.86 -8.14
C VAL A 138 4.52 4.42 -7.95
N TYR A 139 5.72 4.24 -7.42
CA TYR A 139 6.27 2.94 -7.05
C TYR A 139 6.51 2.87 -5.54
N VAL A 140 5.99 1.81 -4.89
CA VAL A 140 6.22 1.54 -3.46
C VAL A 140 6.74 0.11 -3.29
N CYS A 141 7.85 -0.05 -2.57
CA CYS A 141 8.50 -1.35 -2.38
C CYS A 141 9.16 -1.44 -1.00
N ASP A 142 9.06 -2.58 -0.33
CA ASP A 142 9.63 -2.84 0.98
C ASP A 142 10.86 -3.77 0.96
N PHE A 143 11.44 -3.98 -0.22
CA PHE A 143 12.63 -4.80 -0.40
C PHE A 143 13.56 -4.27 -1.49
N ASP A 144 14.83 -4.70 -1.43
CA ASP A 144 15.85 -4.53 -2.47
C ASP A 144 16.66 -5.81 -2.63
N HIS A 145 17.37 -5.96 -3.73
CA HIS A 145 18.35 -7.03 -3.90
C HIS A 145 19.63 -6.76 -3.10
N VAL A 146 20.21 -7.82 -2.55
CA VAL A 146 21.55 -7.76 -1.95
C VAL A 146 22.58 -7.64 -3.08
N THR A 147 23.56 -6.74 -2.91
CA THR A 147 24.59 -6.43 -3.90
C THR A 147 26.01 -6.45 -3.33
N ALA A 148 26.21 -7.02 -2.13
CA ALA A 148 27.46 -6.91 -1.39
C ALA A 148 28.61 -7.75 -1.98
N ALA A 149 28.30 -8.92 -2.55
CA ALA A 149 29.31 -9.80 -3.13
C ALA A 149 29.48 -9.51 -4.62
N VAL A 150 30.67 -9.03 -5.00
CA VAL A 150 30.97 -8.65 -6.40
C VAL A 150 31.05 -9.87 -7.32
N ASP A 151 31.54 -10.99 -6.81
CA ASP A 151 31.75 -12.22 -7.57
C ASP A 151 30.52 -13.13 -7.66
N VAL A 152 29.40 -12.73 -7.05
CA VAL A 152 28.14 -13.47 -7.07
C VAL A 152 27.12 -12.67 -7.87
N PRO A 153 26.42 -13.24 -8.86
CA PRO A 153 25.36 -12.54 -9.57
C PRO A 153 24.30 -11.99 -8.60
N ILE A 154 23.87 -10.75 -8.78
CA ILE A 154 22.92 -10.09 -7.87
C ILE A 154 21.65 -10.91 -7.65
N LYS A 155 21.14 -11.56 -8.70
CA LYS A 155 19.95 -12.43 -8.61
C LYS A 155 20.10 -13.61 -7.64
N ASP A 156 21.32 -14.00 -7.33
CA ASP A 156 21.65 -15.16 -6.49
C ASP A 156 22.05 -14.74 -5.06
N GLN A 157 22.15 -13.45 -4.76
CA GLN A 157 22.50 -12.92 -3.43
C GLN A 157 21.28 -12.76 -2.50
N GLY A 158 20.06 -12.92 -3.01
CA GLY A 158 18.84 -12.77 -2.23
C GLY A 158 18.35 -11.31 -2.12
N ILE A 159 17.53 -11.05 -1.11
CA ILE A 159 16.87 -9.76 -0.90
C ILE A 159 17.00 -9.28 0.54
N VAL A 160 17.06 -7.97 0.71
CA VAL A 160 16.99 -7.28 2.00
C VAL A 160 15.64 -6.57 2.09
N LYS A 161 14.98 -6.68 3.25
CA LYS A 161 13.61 -6.24 3.47
C LYS A 161 13.55 -5.26 4.64
N SER A 162 12.72 -4.23 4.54
CA SER A 162 12.40 -3.33 5.65
C SER A 162 11.00 -2.78 5.45
N PRO A 163 10.13 -2.77 6.48
CA PRO A 163 8.77 -2.30 6.37
C PRO A 163 8.67 -0.89 5.80
N VAL A 164 7.56 -0.60 5.11
CA VAL A 164 7.22 0.75 4.64
C VAL A 164 5.98 1.22 5.38
N ARG A 165 6.03 2.45 5.89
CA ARG A 165 4.93 3.14 6.56
C ARG A 165 4.60 4.43 5.84
N ILE A 166 3.34 4.61 5.49
CA ILE A 166 2.79 5.84 4.92
C ILE A 166 1.59 6.21 5.78
N GLY A 167 1.68 7.32 6.50
CA GLY A 167 0.65 7.78 7.42
C GLY A 167 -0.64 8.20 6.72
N ASP A 168 -1.60 8.67 7.49
CA ASP A 168 -2.88 9.16 6.98
C ASP A 168 -2.70 10.49 6.24
N ASP A 169 -3.59 10.79 5.26
CA ASP A 169 -3.60 12.04 4.48
C ASP A 169 -2.21 12.38 3.88
N VAL A 170 -1.50 11.38 3.37
CA VAL A 170 -0.24 11.60 2.64
C VAL A 170 -0.51 11.74 1.16
N TRP A 171 0.09 12.77 0.55
CA TRP A 171 0.09 12.94 -0.90
C TRP A 171 1.45 12.56 -1.48
N LEU A 172 1.47 11.55 -2.34
CA LEU A 172 2.60 11.20 -3.19
C LEU A 172 2.36 11.77 -4.59
N GLY A 173 3.21 12.68 -5.02
CA GLY A 173 3.18 13.25 -6.36
C GLY A 173 3.46 12.19 -7.43
N THR A 174 3.24 12.55 -8.69
CA THR A 174 3.48 11.64 -9.83
C THR A 174 4.93 11.16 -9.86
N LYS A 175 5.16 9.89 -10.22
CA LYS A 175 6.48 9.25 -10.32
C LYS A 175 7.30 9.23 -9.01
N VAL A 176 6.65 9.36 -7.87
CA VAL A 176 7.32 9.17 -6.59
C VAL A 176 7.73 7.70 -6.44
N VAL A 177 8.93 7.50 -5.92
CA VAL A 177 9.42 6.17 -5.53
C VAL A 177 9.57 6.14 -4.01
N VAL A 178 8.89 5.18 -3.37
CA VAL A 178 9.03 4.89 -1.93
C VAL A 178 9.77 3.57 -1.80
N THR A 179 10.95 3.61 -1.19
CA THR A 179 11.79 2.43 -1.04
C THR A 179 11.64 1.80 0.35
N ARG A 180 12.16 0.60 0.51
CA ARG A 180 12.17 -0.12 1.78
C ARG A 180 12.65 0.73 2.95
N GLY A 181 12.01 0.57 4.09
CA GLY A 181 12.34 1.30 5.32
C GLY A 181 11.88 2.76 5.34
N ALA A 182 11.13 3.21 4.33
CA ALA A 182 10.56 4.55 4.38
C ALA A 182 9.42 4.62 5.41
N ASP A 183 9.46 5.66 6.24
CA ASP A 183 8.40 6.02 7.17
C ASP A 183 7.98 7.48 6.90
N ILE A 184 6.80 7.65 6.31
CA ILE A 184 6.27 8.97 5.92
C ILE A 184 5.14 9.32 6.88
N GLY A 185 5.41 10.25 7.81
CA GLY A 185 4.44 10.69 8.80
C GLY A 185 3.19 11.31 8.17
N ALA A 186 2.07 11.22 8.88
CA ALA A 186 0.77 11.69 8.43
C ALA A 186 0.77 13.15 7.97
N HIS A 187 -0.16 13.49 7.07
CA HIS A 187 -0.34 14.84 6.52
C HIS A 187 0.86 15.36 5.72
N SER A 188 1.74 14.49 5.26
CA SER A 188 2.93 14.87 4.50
C SER A 188 2.68 14.88 2.99
N VAL A 189 3.53 15.60 2.27
CA VAL A 189 3.53 15.67 0.81
C VAL A 189 4.90 15.26 0.30
N VAL A 190 4.95 14.32 -0.61
CA VAL A 190 6.15 13.95 -1.35
C VAL A 190 6.02 14.48 -2.77
N ALA A 191 6.90 15.39 -3.14
CA ALA A 191 6.88 16.06 -4.44
C ALA A 191 7.10 15.06 -5.59
N ALA A 192 6.57 15.39 -6.77
CA ALA A 192 6.71 14.56 -7.96
C ALA A 192 8.18 14.18 -8.23
N ALA A 193 8.40 12.95 -8.70
CA ALA A 193 9.70 12.36 -9.01
C ALA A 193 10.70 12.28 -7.83
N ALA A 194 10.26 12.52 -6.58
CA ALA A 194 11.13 12.32 -5.43
C ALA A 194 11.31 10.85 -5.09
N VAL A 195 12.45 10.50 -4.49
CA VAL A 195 12.76 9.17 -3.96
C VAL A 195 12.75 9.22 -2.44
N ALA A 196 11.65 8.77 -1.82
CA ALA A 196 11.50 8.72 -0.38
C ALA A 196 12.16 7.45 0.19
N ARG A 197 13.16 7.65 1.05
CA ARG A 197 13.85 6.60 1.82
C ARG A 197 14.21 7.16 3.20
N GLY A 198 13.94 6.39 4.24
CA GLY A 198 14.14 6.84 5.63
C GLY A 198 12.90 7.49 6.22
N GLU A 199 13.08 8.22 7.31
CA GLU A 199 12.00 8.72 8.14
C GLU A 199 11.70 10.20 7.86
N TYR A 200 10.41 10.52 7.75
CA TYR A 200 9.91 11.87 7.53
C TYR A 200 8.84 12.19 8.58
N PRO A 201 9.07 13.17 9.46
CA PRO A 201 8.10 13.56 10.48
C PRO A 201 6.74 13.95 9.87
N PRO A 202 5.64 13.85 10.62
CA PRO A 202 4.33 14.31 10.15
C PRO A 202 4.37 15.76 9.63
N ARG A 203 3.51 16.05 8.63
CA ARG A 203 3.40 17.36 7.96
C ARG A 203 4.67 17.80 7.22
N SER A 204 5.50 16.85 6.80
CA SER A 204 6.67 17.14 5.99
C SER A 204 6.31 17.41 4.53
N MET A 205 7.00 18.35 3.90
CA MET A 205 7.11 18.44 2.45
C MET A 205 8.47 17.92 2.03
N VAL A 206 8.46 16.81 1.29
CA VAL A 206 9.66 16.06 0.89
C VAL A 206 9.89 16.24 -0.60
N ALA A 207 11.13 16.53 -1.00
CA ALA A 207 11.49 16.66 -2.42
C ALA A 207 12.92 16.16 -2.68
N GLY A 208 13.20 15.78 -3.93
CA GLY A 208 14.53 15.44 -4.42
C GLY A 208 14.87 13.95 -4.44
N ILE A 209 16.08 13.62 -4.88
CA ILE A 209 16.68 12.30 -4.99
C ILE A 209 18.09 12.34 -4.39
N PRO A 210 18.30 11.80 -3.16
CA PRO A 210 17.30 11.26 -2.25
C PRO A 210 16.38 12.36 -1.70
N GLY A 211 15.14 11.98 -1.34
CA GLY A 211 14.14 12.87 -0.76
C GLY A 211 14.60 13.46 0.56
N LYS A 212 14.42 14.78 0.73
CA LYS A 212 14.72 15.50 1.96
C LYS A 212 13.52 16.38 2.34
N VAL A 213 13.33 16.61 3.63
CA VAL A 213 12.34 17.56 4.11
C VAL A 213 12.80 18.97 3.69
N VAL A 214 12.02 19.65 2.85
CA VAL A 214 12.30 21.00 2.37
C VAL A 214 11.57 22.07 3.17
N LYS A 215 10.39 21.71 3.71
CA LYS A 215 9.63 22.55 4.64
C LYS A 215 8.56 21.72 5.36
N LYS A 216 7.91 22.28 6.36
CA LYS A 216 6.70 21.73 6.97
C LYS A 216 5.46 22.25 6.23
N ARG A 217 4.43 21.39 6.14
CA ARG A 217 3.08 21.76 5.72
C ARG A 217 2.42 22.48 6.90
N THR A 218 2.02 23.71 6.69
CA THR A 218 1.29 24.55 7.66
C THR A 218 -0.19 24.51 7.41
#